data_222f46a13be93cc0ed7fdf34df73d043
#
_entry.id   222f46a13be93cc0ed7fdf34df73d043
#
_cell.length_a   1.000
_cell.length_b   1.000
_cell.length_c   1.000
_cell.angle_alpha   90.00
_cell.angle_beta   90.00
_cell.angle_gamma   90.00
#
_symmetry.space_group_name_H-M   'P 1'
#
loop_
_entity.id
_entity.type
_entity.pdbx_description
1 polymer ?
#
loop_
_entity_poly.entity_id
_entity_poly.type
_entity_poly.pdbx_seq_one_letter_code
_entity_poly.pdbx_strand_id
1 'polypeptide(L)'
;MLFNISLLEWIGYLASIIVAISLTMSSIKKLRWLNLCGSAVFSFYGFAIGALPVGLLNSFMVFVNVYYLIKMNSSVESFKTLQVPVNDPYFNYFIDFHKKEIQEIFPNFDFSLLQSEGNNCSLSLLILRNAIAAGVFYGTIENKTLYVHIDFVTAEYRDLKPCEYIYKKNVQQLKNFGIQRIISKSDYTKHQKYLL
;
A
#
# COMPACT_ATOMS: atom_id res chain seq x y z
N MET A 1 -23.39 -25.52 34.54
CA MET A 1 -23.58 -25.94 33.14
C MET A 1 -23.19 -24.78 32.25
N LEU A 2 -21.89 -24.55 32.10
CA LEU A 2 -21.32 -23.56 31.18
C LEU A 2 -20.61 -24.37 30.11
N PHE A 3 -20.98 -24.13 28.84
CA PHE A 3 -20.33 -24.65 27.63
C PHE A 3 -20.82 -26.00 27.06
N ASN A 4 -22.11 -26.11 26.72
CA ASN A 4 -22.51 -26.91 25.58
C ASN A 4 -22.71 -25.98 24.36
N ILE A 5 -21.63 -25.28 23.97
CA ILE A 5 -21.63 -24.46 22.79
C ILE A 5 -21.56 -25.43 21.61
N SER A 6 -22.55 -25.37 20.73
CA SER A 6 -22.59 -26.19 19.52
C SER A 6 -21.42 -25.86 18.58
N LEU A 7 -20.97 -26.81 17.76
CA LEU A 7 -19.95 -26.56 16.74
C LEU A 7 -20.31 -25.35 15.85
N LEU A 8 -21.60 -25.20 15.56
CA LEU A 8 -22.12 -24.08 14.76
C LEU A 8 -21.93 -22.71 15.45
N GLU A 9 -22.13 -22.63 16.77
CA GLU A 9 -21.89 -21.39 17.52
C GLU A 9 -20.40 -21.01 17.53
N TRP A 10 -19.50 -21.99 17.64
CA TRP A 10 -18.05 -21.75 17.52
C TRP A 10 -17.68 -21.18 16.15
N ILE A 11 -18.27 -21.68 15.06
CA ILE A 11 -18.09 -21.15 13.71
C ILE A 11 -18.57 -19.70 13.62
N GLY A 12 -19.73 -19.38 14.25
CA GLY A 12 -20.24 -18.01 14.31
C GLY A 12 -19.30 -17.04 15.07
N TYR A 13 -18.77 -17.46 16.23
CA TYR A 13 -17.82 -16.65 16.97
C TYR A 13 -16.51 -16.42 16.19
N LEU A 14 -15.98 -17.48 15.55
CA LEU A 14 -14.79 -17.36 14.73
C LEU A 14 -15.00 -16.39 13.57
N ALA A 15 -16.13 -16.47 12.88
CA ALA A 15 -16.49 -15.56 11.81
C ALA A 15 -16.59 -14.11 12.29
N SER A 16 -17.19 -13.86 13.46
CA SER A 16 -17.27 -12.54 14.09
C SER A 16 -15.89 -11.94 14.36
N ILE A 17 -14.98 -12.75 14.89
CA ILE A 17 -13.61 -12.34 15.19
C ILE A 17 -12.87 -11.97 13.88
N ILE A 18 -13.01 -12.78 12.83
CA ILE A 18 -12.39 -12.51 11.52
C ILE A 18 -12.89 -11.17 10.96
N VAL A 19 -14.19 -10.93 11.00
CA VAL A 19 -14.78 -9.66 10.55
C VAL A 19 -14.28 -8.49 11.41
N ALA A 20 -14.25 -8.63 12.74
CA ALA A 20 -13.76 -7.60 13.63
C ALA A 20 -12.27 -7.26 13.35
N ILE A 21 -11.41 -8.27 13.17
CA ILE A 21 -10.01 -8.09 12.81
C ILE A 21 -9.89 -7.40 11.45
N SER A 22 -10.77 -7.70 10.50
CA SER A 22 -10.73 -7.06 9.17
C SER A 22 -10.84 -5.54 9.25
N LEU A 23 -11.63 -5.03 10.19
CA LEU A 23 -11.86 -3.58 10.37
C LEU A 23 -10.62 -2.84 10.91
N THR A 24 -9.66 -3.55 11.52
CA THR A 24 -8.40 -2.97 12.01
C THR A 24 -7.31 -2.89 10.94
N MET A 25 -7.57 -3.41 9.73
CA MET A 25 -6.58 -3.45 8.66
C MET A 25 -6.43 -2.09 7.99
N SER A 26 -5.22 -1.55 7.96
CA SER A 26 -4.87 -0.34 7.21
C SER A 26 -4.86 -0.54 5.69
N SER A 27 -4.72 -1.78 5.23
CA SER A 27 -4.74 -2.12 3.81
C SER A 27 -6.14 -2.46 3.34
N ILE A 28 -6.68 -1.66 2.42
CA ILE A 28 -8.01 -1.85 1.83
C ILE A 28 -8.14 -3.24 1.19
N LYS A 29 -7.10 -3.73 0.53
CA LYS A 29 -7.13 -5.05 -0.13
C LYS A 29 -7.18 -6.18 0.89
N LYS A 30 -6.39 -6.12 1.96
CA LYS A 30 -6.41 -7.11 3.05
C LYS A 30 -7.76 -7.10 3.77
N LEU A 31 -8.27 -5.90 4.08
CA LEU A 31 -9.60 -5.72 4.67
C LEU A 31 -10.68 -6.43 3.82
N ARG A 32 -10.68 -6.24 2.50
CA ARG A 32 -11.65 -6.87 1.61
C ARG A 32 -11.53 -8.39 1.61
N TRP A 33 -10.32 -8.94 1.58
CA TRP A 33 -10.11 -10.38 1.64
C TRP A 33 -10.57 -10.98 2.98
N LEU A 34 -10.19 -10.39 4.11
CA LEU A 34 -10.62 -10.87 5.42
C LEU A 34 -12.14 -10.80 5.58
N ASN A 35 -12.73 -9.67 5.17
CA ASN A 35 -14.18 -9.48 5.24
C ASN A 35 -14.93 -10.45 4.32
N LEU A 36 -14.37 -10.77 3.14
CA LEU A 36 -14.91 -11.79 2.25
C LEU A 36 -14.95 -13.16 2.95
N CYS A 37 -13.82 -13.58 3.55
CA CYS A 37 -13.75 -14.85 4.28
C CYS A 37 -14.73 -14.88 5.45
N GLY A 38 -14.77 -13.85 6.29
CA GLY A 38 -15.67 -13.76 7.42
C GLY A 38 -17.14 -13.80 7.00
N SER A 39 -17.51 -13.03 5.98
CA SER A 39 -18.88 -13.00 5.46
C SER A 39 -19.30 -14.32 4.82
N ALA A 40 -18.39 -15.03 4.14
CA ALA A 40 -18.68 -16.35 3.58
C ALA A 40 -19.00 -17.36 4.69
N VAL A 41 -18.19 -17.38 5.76
CA VAL A 41 -18.42 -18.25 6.92
C VAL A 41 -19.72 -17.87 7.64
N PHE A 42 -20.00 -16.58 7.83
CA PHE A 42 -21.24 -16.11 8.44
C PHE A 42 -22.48 -16.40 7.57
N SER A 43 -22.36 -16.33 6.26
CA SER A 43 -23.45 -16.71 5.36
C SER A 43 -23.81 -18.19 5.53
N PHE A 44 -22.79 -19.06 5.50
CA PHE A 44 -23.00 -20.48 5.75
C PHE A 44 -23.62 -20.76 7.13
N TYR A 45 -23.08 -20.13 8.19
CA TYR A 45 -23.61 -20.24 9.55
C TYR A 45 -25.07 -19.81 9.62
N GLY A 46 -25.43 -18.64 9.06
CA GLY A 46 -26.77 -18.12 9.07
C GLY A 46 -27.80 -19.08 8.44
N PHE A 47 -27.47 -19.66 7.30
CA PHE A 47 -28.33 -20.65 6.66
C PHE A 47 -28.40 -21.98 7.47
N ALA A 48 -27.28 -22.42 8.06
CA ALA A 48 -27.23 -23.65 8.83
C ALA A 48 -28.10 -23.61 10.10
N ILE A 49 -28.22 -22.42 10.74
CA ILE A 49 -29.07 -22.24 11.93
C ILE A 49 -30.49 -21.76 11.59
N GLY A 50 -30.84 -21.62 10.31
CA GLY A 50 -32.15 -21.12 9.87
C GLY A 50 -32.34 -19.60 10.02
N ALA A 51 -31.27 -18.84 10.35
CA ALA A 51 -31.31 -17.39 10.46
C ALA A 51 -31.18 -16.74 9.06
N LEU A 52 -32.24 -16.83 8.25
CA LEU A 52 -32.27 -16.35 6.87
C LEU A 52 -31.77 -14.90 6.70
N PRO A 53 -32.16 -13.92 7.52
CA PRO A 53 -31.67 -12.55 7.38
C PRO A 53 -30.16 -12.45 7.49
N VAL A 54 -29.54 -13.22 8.41
CA VAL A 54 -28.08 -13.24 8.61
C VAL A 54 -27.39 -13.90 7.41
N GLY A 55 -27.91 -15.03 6.93
CA GLY A 55 -27.38 -15.72 5.75
C GLY A 55 -27.43 -14.84 4.51
N LEU A 56 -28.56 -14.20 4.23
CA LEU A 56 -28.75 -13.33 3.05
C LEU A 56 -27.88 -12.07 3.11
N LEU A 57 -27.82 -11.40 4.26
CA LEU A 57 -26.98 -10.20 4.42
C LEU A 57 -25.53 -10.50 4.16
N ASN A 58 -25.01 -11.58 4.76
CA ASN A 58 -23.61 -11.96 4.59
C ASN A 58 -23.31 -12.48 3.17
N SER A 59 -24.26 -13.15 2.51
CA SER A 59 -24.14 -13.48 1.09
C SER A 59 -23.99 -12.23 0.24
N PHE A 60 -24.81 -11.20 0.47
CA PHE A 60 -24.67 -9.92 -0.20
C PHE A 60 -23.30 -9.28 0.04
N MET A 61 -22.77 -9.33 1.28
CA MET A 61 -21.43 -8.84 1.60
C MET A 61 -20.34 -9.61 0.85
N VAL A 62 -20.49 -10.92 0.65
CA VAL A 62 -19.58 -11.72 -0.20
C VAL A 62 -19.54 -11.15 -1.61
N PHE A 63 -20.70 -10.95 -2.26
CA PHE A 63 -20.75 -10.39 -3.61
C PHE A 63 -20.12 -9.00 -3.69
N VAL A 64 -20.39 -8.13 -2.73
CA VAL A 64 -19.81 -6.78 -2.67
C VAL A 64 -18.30 -6.85 -2.57
N ASN A 65 -17.76 -7.70 -1.69
CA ASN A 65 -16.31 -7.81 -1.51
C ASN A 65 -15.64 -8.41 -2.76
N VAL A 66 -16.23 -9.42 -3.40
CA VAL A 66 -15.75 -9.98 -4.67
C VAL A 66 -15.74 -8.92 -5.77
N TYR A 67 -16.83 -8.17 -5.92
CA TYR A 67 -16.90 -7.08 -6.91
C TYR A 67 -15.76 -6.07 -6.73
N TYR A 68 -15.56 -5.60 -5.50
CA TYR A 68 -14.48 -4.63 -5.23
C TYR A 68 -13.08 -5.21 -5.40
N LEU A 69 -12.86 -6.47 -5.03
CA LEU A 69 -11.57 -7.14 -5.26
C LEU A 69 -11.27 -7.27 -6.76
N ILE A 70 -12.26 -7.65 -7.58
CA ILE A 70 -12.11 -7.69 -9.03
C ILE A 70 -11.83 -6.29 -9.57
N LYS A 71 -12.60 -5.28 -9.16
CA LYS A 71 -12.41 -3.89 -9.58
C LYS A 71 -11.03 -3.36 -9.19
N MET A 72 -10.55 -3.64 -7.98
CA MET A 72 -9.22 -3.25 -7.53
C MET A 72 -8.09 -3.97 -8.29
N ASN A 73 -8.34 -5.19 -8.75
CA ASN A 73 -7.36 -5.95 -9.52
C ASN A 73 -7.40 -5.62 -11.01
N SER A 74 -8.57 -5.19 -11.51
CA SER A 74 -8.81 -4.81 -12.91
C SER A 74 -8.55 -3.35 -13.17
N SER A 75 -8.61 -2.48 -12.15
CA SER A 75 -8.20 -1.10 -12.32
C SER A 75 -6.70 -1.12 -12.62
N VAL A 76 -6.36 -0.80 -13.86
CA VAL A 76 -5.04 -0.23 -14.18
C VAL A 76 -4.99 1.03 -13.32
N GLU A 77 -4.62 0.86 -12.06
CA GLU A 77 -4.45 1.97 -11.16
C GLU A 77 -3.42 2.86 -11.82
N SER A 78 -3.87 4.02 -12.28
CA SER A 78 -2.99 4.96 -12.94
C SER A 78 -2.16 5.67 -11.89
N PHE A 79 -1.18 4.94 -11.36
CA PHE A 79 -0.08 5.61 -10.72
C PHE A 79 0.61 6.44 -11.80
N LYS A 80 0.86 7.68 -11.47
CA LYS A 80 1.68 8.59 -12.28
C LYS A 80 2.77 9.15 -11.39
N THR A 81 3.92 9.37 -11.97
CA THR A 81 4.99 10.11 -11.32
C THR A 81 4.98 11.54 -11.83
N LEU A 82 5.03 12.47 -10.92
CA LEU A 82 5.22 13.89 -11.20
C LEU A 82 6.60 14.28 -10.70
N GLN A 83 7.46 14.69 -11.61
CA GLN A 83 8.75 15.26 -11.21
C GLN A 83 8.53 16.66 -10.65
N VAL A 84 9.07 16.90 -9.49
CA VAL A 84 9.01 18.19 -8.79
C VAL A 84 10.41 18.58 -8.32
N PRO A 85 10.71 19.87 -8.18
CA PRO A 85 11.96 20.29 -7.53
C PRO A 85 12.01 19.81 -6.07
N VAL A 86 13.19 19.60 -5.51
CA VAL A 86 13.36 19.19 -4.11
C VAL A 86 12.78 20.23 -3.14
N ASN A 87 12.83 21.51 -3.51
CA ASN A 87 12.27 22.62 -2.75
C ASN A 87 10.77 22.88 -3.00
N ASP A 88 10.08 21.99 -3.73
CA ASP A 88 8.63 22.09 -3.92
C ASP A 88 7.90 22.07 -2.58
N PRO A 89 6.99 23.05 -2.30
CA PRO A 89 6.31 23.16 -1.02
C PRO A 89 5.45 21.92 -0.68
N TYR A 90 4.79 21.33 -1.69
CA TYR A 90 3.94 20.16 -1.45
C TYR A 90 4.75 18.88 -1.23
N PHE A 91 5.87 18.74 -1.92
CA PHE A 91 6.81 17.65 -1.73
C PHE A 91 7.38 17.67 -0.29
N ASN A 92 7.84 18.84 0.17
CA ASN A 92 8.36 19.01 1.51
C ASN A 92 7.28 18.82 2.58
N TYR A 93 6.07 19.36 2.36
CA TYR A 93 4.94 19.15 3.26
C TYR A 93 4.61 17.64 3.40
N PHE A 94 4.59 16.90 2.30
CA PHE A 94 4.31 15.47 2.32
C PHE A 94 5.37 14.70 3.10
N ILE A 95 6.64 15.03 2.90
CA ILE A 95 7.76 14.41 3.64
C ILE A 95 7.67 14.74 5.13
N ASP A 96 7.43 15.99 5.49
CA ASP A 96 7.34 16.40 6.88
C ASP A 96 6.14 15.74 7.59
N PHE A 97 5.01 15.63 6.91
CA PHE A 97 3.82 14.97 7.44
C PHE A 97 4.08 13.48 7.73
N HIS A 98 4.79 12.78 6.83
CA HIS A 98 5.11 11.36 6.96
C HIS A 98 6.51 11.09 7.54
N LYS A 99 7.17 12.10 8.10
CA LYS A 99 8.57 12.03 8.56
C LYS A 99 8.85 10.85 9.48
N LYS A 100 7.95 10.58 10.43
CA LYS A 100 8.09 9.45 11.37
C LYS A 100 8.07 8.12 10.65
N GLU A 101 7.12 7.91 9.75
CA GLU A 101 6.99 6.66 8.97
C GLU A 101 8.18 6.48 8.01
N ILE A 102 8.62 7.56 7.39
CA ILE A 102 9.81 7.54 6.51
C ILE A 102 11.05 7.16 7.33
N GLN A 103 11.22 7.73 8.51
CA GLN A 103 12.37 7.47 9.38
C GLN A 103 12.39 6.03 9.93
N GLU A 104 11.21 5.42 10.14
CA GLU A 104 11.11 4.00 10.51
C GLU A 104 11.59 3.06 9.38
N ILE A 105 11.37 3.43 8.13
CA ILE A 105 11.74 2.62 6.95
C ILE A 105 13.15 2.93 6.47
N PHE A 106 13.56 4.19 6.57
CA PHE A 106 14.85 4.72 6.15
C PHE A 106 15.55 5.43 7.31
N PRO A 107 16.00 4.71 8.36
CA PRO A 107 16.55 5.30 9.59
C PRO A 107 17.81 6.12 9.35
N ASN A 108 18.58 5.80 8.32
CA ASN A 108 19.84 6.45 7.98
C ASN A 108 19.67 7.60 6.96
N PHE A 109 18.43 7.97 6.62
CA PHE A 109 18.22 9.05 5.68
C PHE A 109 18.42 10.42 6.36
N ASP A 110 19.29 11.22 5.77
CA ASP A 110 19.55 12.59 6.22
C ASP A 110 18.60 13.57 5.51
N PHE A 111 17.61 14.08 6.25
CA PHE A 111 16.63 15.05 5.73
C PHE A 111 17.24 16.41 5.35
N SER A 112 18.47 16.71 5.79
CA SER A 112 19.17 17.93 5.39
C SER A 112 19.50 17.95 3.90
N LEU A 113 19.60 16.79 3.26
CA LEU A 113 19.81 16.66 1.81
C LEU A 113 18.69 17.27 0.98
N LEU A 114 17.48 17.36 1.55
CA LEU A 114 16.32 17.98 0.89
C LEU A 114 16.36 19.51 0.94
N GLN A 115 17.18 20.08 1.82
CA GLN A 115 17.31 21.54 2.01
C GLN A 115 18.50 22.11 1.22
N SER A 116 19.39 21.29 0.73
CA SER A 116 20.55 21.73 -0.03
C SER A 116 20.13 22.22 -1.42
N GLU A 117 19.95 23.52 -1.57
CA GLU A 117 19.79 24.17 -2.85
C GLU A 117 21.04 23.92 -3.71
N GLY A 118 20.88 23.26 -4.86
CA GLY A 118 21.93 23.24 -5.87
C GLY A 118 22.41 21.89 -6.38
N ASN A 119 21.90 20.77 -5.92
CA ASN A 119 22.23 19.50 -6.57
C ASN A 119 21.39 19.32 -7.86
N ASN A 120 21.93 19.85 -8.97
CA ASN A 120 21.38 19.62 -10.33
C ASN A 120 21.32 18.13 -10.74
N CYS A 121 21.76 17.24 -9.88
CA CYS A 121 21.80 15.80 -10.09
C CYS A 121 20.84 15.03 -9.16
N SER A 122 19.78 15.64 -8.66
CA SER A 122 18.78 14.95 -7.85
C SER A 122 17.50 14.69 -8.64
N LEU A 123 16.87 13.54 -8.37
CA LEU A 123 15.58 13.16 -8.92
C LEU A 123 14.58 13.05 -7.77
N SER A 124 13.61 13.96 -7.75
CA SER A 124 12.50 13.96 -6.80
C SER A 124 11.18 13.81 -7.54
N LEU A 125 10.39 12.82 -7.12
CA LEU A 125 9.11 12.48 -7.73
C LEU A 125 8.03 12.38 -6.66
N LEU A 126 6.87 12.96 -6.95
CA LEU A 126 5.62 12.59 -6.28
C LEU A 126 5.02 11.38 -6.99
N ILE A 127 4.65 10.38 -6.23
CA ILE A 127 3.91 9.21 -6.71
C ILE A 127 2.44 9.53 -6.52
N LEU A 128 1.74 9.73 -7.62
CA LEU A 128 0.33 10.13 -7.61
C LEU A 128 -0.57 8.94 -7.93
N ARG A 129 -1.66 8.80 -7.18
CA ARG A 129 -2.80 7.95 -7.52
C ARG A 129 -4.02 8.85 -7.72
N ASN A 130 -4.56 8.87 -8.95
CA ASN A 130 -5.71 9.73 -9.29
C ASN A 130 -5.50 11.20 -8.86
N ALA A 131 -4.31 11.76 -9.10
CA ALA A 131 -3.88 13.11 -8.72
C ALA A 131 -3.68 13.36 -7.20
N ILE A 132 -3.83 12.35 -6.34
CA ILE A 132 -3.54 12.43 -4.91
C ILE A 132 -2.14 11.86 -4.67
N ALA A 133 -1.31 12.53 -3.86
CA ALA A 133 -0.01 11.99 -3.50
C ALA A 133 -0.16 10.72 -2.66
N ALA A 134 0.32 9.62 -3.19
CA ALA A 134 0.35 8.31 -2.55
C ALA A 134 1.75 7.98 -1.99
N GLY A 135 2.77 8.72 -2.41
CA GLY A 135 4.14 8.51 -1.97
C GLY A 135 5.11 9.49 -2.59
N VAL A 136 6.36 9.35 -2.20
CA VAL A 136 7.49 10.16 -2.69
C VAL A 136 8.67 9.27 -3.03
N PHE A 137 9.43 9.71 -4.00
CA PHE A 137 10.69 9.11 -4.40
C PHE A 137 11.75 10.20 -4.46
N TYR A 138 12.91 9.93 -3.85
CA TYR A 138 14.05 10.83 -3.89
C TYR A 138 15.34 10.04 -4.08
N GLY A 139 16.18 10.52 -4.98
CA GLY A 139 17.50 9.94 -5.23
C GLY A 139 18.45 10.93 -5.86
N THR A 140 19.73 10.62 -5.82
CA THR A 140 20.82 11.38 -6.45
C THR A 140 21.38 10.62 -7.65
N ILE A 141 21.77 11.35 -8.70
CA ILE A 141 22.31 10.77 -9.93
C ILE A 141 23.80 11.09 -9.98
N GLU A 142 24.63 10.04 -9.96
CA GLU A 142 26.08 10.14 -10.08
C GLU A 142 26.58 9.14 -11.12
N ASN A 143 27.37 9.57 -12.09
CA ASN A 143 27.98 8.71 -13.11
C ASN A 143 26.96 7.76 -13.78
N LYS A 144 25.79 8.28 -14.18
CA LYS A 144 24.66 7.52 -14.77
C LYS A 144 24.04 6.48 -13.83
N THR A 145 24.34 6.54 -12.56
CA THR A 145 23.79 5.67 -11.51
C THR A 145 22.84 6.49 -10.63
N LEU A 146 21.62 6.01 -10.46
CA LEU A 146 20.64 6.59 -9.55
C LEU A 146 20.77 5.91 -8.18
N TYR A 147 21.15 6.65 -7.18
CA TYR A 147 21.19 6.22 -5.78
C TYR A 147 19.87 6.61 -5.13
N VAL A 148 19.03 5.62 -4.81
CA VAL A 148 17.71 5.84 -4.20
C VAL A 148 17.89 6.01 -2.70
N HIS A 149 17.43 7.14 -2.18
CA HIS A 149 17.48 7.47 -0.75
C HIS A 149 16.14 7.29 -0.08
N ILE A 150 15.05 7.68 -0.73
CA ILE A 150 13.67 7.47 -0.29
C ILE A 150 12.86 6.86 -1.42
N ASP A 151 12.14 5.81 -1.11
CA ASP A 151 11.11 5.17 -1.92
C ASP A 151 9.96 4.85 -0.99
N PHE A 152 9.20 5.88 -0.63
CA PHE A 152 8.15 5.81 0.38
C PHE A 152 6.78 5.87 -0.26
N VAL A 153 5.92 4.94 0.18
CA VAL A 153 4.49 4.93 -0.15
C VAL A 153 3.70 4.77 1.14
N THR A 154 2.61 5.53 1.27
CA THR A 154 1.73 5.45 2.43
C THR A 154 1.12 4.05 2.59
N ALA A 155 0.84 3.66 3.83
CA ALA A 155 0.38 2.31 4.18
C ALA A 155 -0.85 1.86 3.37
N GLU A 156 -1.74 2.81 3.04
CA GLU A 156 -2.98 2.56 2.29
C GLU A 156 -2.75 2.04 0.86
N TYR A 157 -1.61 2.42 0.25
CA TYR A 157 -1.33 2.13 -1.16
C TYR A 157 -0.19 1.14 -1.38
N ARG A 158 0.49 0.68 -0.31
CA ARG A 158 1.64 -0.26 -0.43
C ARG A 158 1.28 -1.57 -1.12
N ASP A 159 0.08 -2.10 -0.85
CA ASP A 159 -0.36 -3.36 -1.44
C ASP A 159 -0.66 -3.27 -2.94
N LEU A 160 -0.72 -2.07 -3.49
CA LEU A 160 -0.99 -1.81 -4.92
C LEU A 160 0.29 -1.78 -5.76
N LYS A 161 1.43 -2.05 -5.12
CA LYS A 161 2.76 -2.14 -5.74
C LYS A 161 3.14 -0.92 -6.62
N PRO A 162 3.02 0.32 -6.12
CA PRO A 162 3.30 1.52 -6.92
C PRO A 162 4.75 1.58 -7.43
N CYS A 163 5.68 0.92 -6.77
CA CYS A 163 7.07 0.89 -7.21
C CYS A 163 7.30 -0.04 -8.41
N GLU A 164 6.49 -1.07 -8.61
CA GLU A 164 6.51 -1.77 -9.90
C GLU A 164 6.22 -0.80 -11.05
N TYR A 165 5.40 0.21 -10.79
CA TYR A 165 5.14 1.26 -11.77
C TYR A 165 6.37 2.12 -12.01
N ILE A 166 7.08 2.54 -10.97
CA ILE A 166 8.29 3.37 -11.10
C ILE A 166 9.40 2.58 -11.80
N TYR A 167 9.68 1.38 -11.32
CA TYR A 167 10.84 0.60 -11.82
C TYR A 167 10.57 -0.14 -13.11
N LYS A 168 9.31 -0.48 -13.45
CA LYS A 168 8.98 -1.23 -14.67
C LYS A 168 8.36 -0.37 -15.76
N LYS A 169 7.40 0.48 -15.43
CA LYS A 169 6.68 1.29 -16.43
C LYS A 169 7.35 2.62 -16.74
N ASN A 170 8.06 3.23 -15.77
CA ASN A 170 8.78 4.48 -15.97
C ASN A 170 10.26 4.29 -16.38
N VAL A 171 10.66 3.07 -16.73
CA VAL A 171 12.04 2.81 -17.23
C VAL A 171 12.43 3.75 -18.37
N GLN A 172 11.49 4.06 -19.26
CA GLN A 172 11.76 4.98 -20.36
C GLN A 172 12.05 6.41 -19.87
N GLN A 173 11.33 6.87 -18.87
CA GLN A 173 11.57 8.19 -18.27
C GLN A 173 12.92 8.22 -17.54
N LEU A 174 13.26 7.17 -16.81
CA LEU A 174 14.57 7.04 -16.16
C LEU A 174 15.72 6.98 -17.18
N LYS A 175 15.53 6.30 -18.31
CA LYS A 175 16.50 6.30 -19.42
C LYS A 175 16.69 7.68 -20.05
N ASN A 176 15.62 8.49 -20.12
CA ASN A 176 15.71 9.86 -20.65
C ASN A 176 16.59 10.76 -19.74
N PHE A 177 16.72 10.44 -18.46
CA PHE A 177 17.69 11.07 -17.54
C PHE A 177 19.11 10.51 -17.68
N GLY A 178 19.36 9.63 -18.65
CA GLY A 178 20.67 9.01 -18.86
C GLY A 178 21.03 7.96 -17.81
N ILE A 179 20.08 7.51 -16.98
CA ILE A 179 20.28 6.53 -15.93
C ILE A 179 20.47 5.15 -16.54
N GLN A 180 21.57 4.50 -16.22
CA GLN A 180 21.91 3.14 -16.66
C GLN A 180 21.84 2.12 -15.53
N ARG A 181 21.95 2.56 -14.27
CA ARG A 181 21.97 1.71 -13.08
C ARG A 181 21.17 2.38 -11.97
N ILE A 182 20.46 1.56 -11.19
CA ILE A 182 19.74 1.99 -10.00
C ILE A 182 20.29 1.21 -8.82
N ILE A 183 20.63 1.91 -7.74
CA ILE A 183 21.08 1.33 -6.50
C ILE A 183 20.17 1.83 -5.39
N SER A 184 19.47 0.90 -4.73
CA SER A 184 18.68 1.18 -3.53
C SER A 184 19.30 0.42 -2.37
N LYS A 185 19.51 1.11 -1.25
CA LYS A 185 19.97 0.50 0.00
C LYS A 185 18.81 0.62 1.00
N SER A 186 18.39 -0.50 1.55
CA SER A 186 17.41 -0.52 2.62
C SER A 186 17.82 -1.52 3.69
N ASP A 187 17.88 -1.07 4.92
CA ASP A 187 18.13 -1.92 6.10
C ASP A 187 16.84 -2.55 6.63
N TYR A 188 15.70 -2.15 6.09
CA TYR A 188 14.37 -2.63 6.51
C TYR A 188 13.98 -3.88 5.73
N THR A 189 13.90 -5.03 6.42
CA THR A 189 13.67 -6.35 5.81
C THR A 189 12.39 -6.45 4.96
N LYS A 190 11.33 -5.71 5.33
CA LYS A 190 10.09 -5.68 4.55
C LYS A 190 10.27 -4.90 3.24
N HIS A 191 11.08 -3.85 3.24
CA HIS A 191 11.39 -3.08 2.05
C HIS A 191 12.32 -3.86 1.10
N GLN A 192 13.25 -4.63 1.64
CA GLN A 192 14.09 -5.54 0.84
C GLN A 192 13.26 -6.57 0.07
N LYS A 193 12.26 -7.19 0.74
CA LYS A 193 11.31 -8.12 0.08
C LYS A 193 10.42 -7.47 -0.97
N TYR A 194 10.31 -6.18 -0.94
CA TYR A 194 9.52 -5.40 -1.86
C TYR A 194 10.30 -4.99 -3.12
N LEU A 195 11.63 -4.90 -3.03
CA LEU A 195 12.53 -4.60 -4.15
C LEU A 195 12.91 -5.85 -4.96
N LEU A 196 12.70 -7.07 -4.41
CA LEU A 196 12.93 -8.37 -5.04
C LEU A 196 11.66 -8.87 -5.76
#